data_645af3d285a18cffd6faf9aabac5d7f4
#
_entry.id   645af3d285a18cffd6faf9aabac5d7f4
#
_cell.length_a   1.000
_cell.length_b   1.000
_cell.length_c   1.000
_cell.angle_alpha   90.00
_cell.angle_beta   90.00
_cell.angle_gamma   90.00
#
_symmetry.space_group_name_H-M   'P 1'
#
loop_
_entity.id
_entity.type
_entity.pdbx_description
1 polymer ?
#
loop_
_entity_poly.entity_id
_entity_poly.type
_entity_poly.pdbx_seq_one_letter_code
_entity_poly.pdbx_strand_id
1 'polypeptide(L)' 'MTTEHRDILVRVRYDKGQTGLIYASSPDLKGLLVARRSFEELEIAVPRAITEMYAACGVDVVVEVCGR' A
#
# COMPACT_ATOMS: atom_id res chain seq x y z
N MET A 1 17.44 -18.71 -10.69
CA MET A 1 17.39 -17.38 -10.12
C MET A 1 16.42 -17.34 -8.95
N THR A 2 16.86 -16.79 -7.85
CA THR A 2 16.04 -16.76 -6.64
C THR A 2 15.39 -15.40 -6.48
N THR A 3 14.08 -15.37 -6.27
CA THR A 3 13.38 -14.15 -5.93
C THR A 3 13.46 -13.99 -4.43
N GLU A 4 13.83 -12.81 -3.99
CA GLU A 4 13.86 -12.51 -2.58
C GLU A 4 12.43 -12.46 -2.06
N HIS A 5 12.21 -13.09 -0.90
CA HIS A 5 10.88 -13.17 -0.30
C HIS A 5 10.94 -12.60 1.11
N ARG A 6 10.10 -11.63 1.43
CA ARG A 6 10.11 -10.96 2.72
C ARG A 6 8.70 -10.70 3.23
N ASP A 7 8.56 -10.74 4.53
CA ASP A 7 7.39 -10.22 5.21
C ASP A 7 7.70 -8.80 5.64
N ILE A 8 6.82 -7.87 5.28
CA ILE A 8 7.03 -6.47 5.64
C ILE A 8 5.79 -5.90 6.31
N LEU A 9 6.04 -4.96 7.22
CA LEU A 9 4.98 -4.20 7.86
C LEU A 9 5.09 -2.75 7.39
N VAL A 10 4.01 -2.24 6.82
CA VAL A 10 3.99 -0.89 6.26
C VAL A 10 2.93 -0.07 6.98
N ARG A 11 3.33 1.10 7.48
CA ARG A 11 2.39 2.04 8.07
C ARG A 11 1.70 2.81 6.97
N VAL A 12 0.40 2.96 7.10
CA VAL A 12 -0.41 3.64 6.09
C VAL A 12 -1.28 4.67 6.77
N ARG A 13 -1.35 5.86 6.19
CA ARG A 13 -2.21 6.94 6.65
C ARG A 13 -3.37 7.09 5.69
N TYR A 14 -4.54 7.35 6.24
CA TYR A 14 -5.75 7.53 5.46
C TYR A 14 -6.28 8.95 5.67
N ASP A 15 -6.56 9.65 4.58
CA ASP A 15 -7.07 11.00 4.61
C ASP A 15 -8.27 11.10 3.67
N LYS A 16 -9.28 11.84 4.09
CA LYS A 16 -10.44 12.09 3.25
C LYS A 16 -10.18 13.28 2.34
N GLY A 17 -10.48 13.10 1.07
CA GLY A 17 -10.44 14.19 0.12
C GLY A 17 -11.78 14.88 0.00
N GLN A 18 -11.80 15.96 -0.78
CA GLN A 18 -13.00 16.79 -0.91
C GLN A 18 -14.04 16.21 -1.83
N THR A 19 -13.66 15.24 -2.65
CA THR A 19 -14.56 14.69 -3.67
C THR A 19 -15.13 13.34 -3.26
N GLY A 20 -15.09 13.01 -1.97
CA GLY A 20 -15.56 11.72 -1.49
C GLY A 20 -14.57 10.60 -1.64
N LEU A 21 -13.36 10.92 -2.07
CA LEU A 21 -12.30 9.94 -2.15
C LEU A 21 -11.56 9.85 -0.82
N ILE A 22 -11.06 8.66 -0.53
CA ILE A 22 -10.18 8.43 0.60
C ILE A 22 -8.81 8.11 0.05
N TYR A 23 -7.81 8.78 0.57
CA TYR A 23 -6.42 8.62 0.10
C TYR A 23 -5.63 7.84 1.12
N ALA A 24 -4.82 6.91 0.63
CA ALA A 24 -3.89 6.16 1.46
C ALA A 24 -2.47 6.51 1.03
N SER A 25 -1.64 6.82 2.00
CA SER A 25 -0.23 7.11 1.76
C SER A 25 0.57 6.50 2.89
N SER A 26 1.90 6.47 2.74
CA SER A 26 2.74 5.86 3.75
C SER A 26 3.97 6.71 4.00
N PRO A 27 4.32 6.95 5.28
CA PRO A 27 5.59 7.59 5.59
C PRO A 27 6.79 6.69 5.32
N ASP A 28 6.55 5.38 5.20
CA ASP A 28 7.61 4.41 4.98
C ASP A 28 7.92 4.20 3.50
N LEU A 29 6.96 4.50 2.62
CA LEU A 29 7.11 4.27 1.19
C LEU A 29 6.74 5.54 0.44
N LYS A 30 7.75 6.25 -0.02
CA LYS A 30 7.52 7.42 -0.85
C LYS A 30 6.94 6.98 -2.17
N GLY A 31 5.96 7.71 -2.64
CA GLY A 31 5.31 7.39 -3.90
C GLY A 31 4.08 6.51 -3.76
N LEU A 32 3.83 5.98 -2.57
CA LEU A 32 2.59 5.23 -2.37
C LEU A 32 1.45 6.21 -2.20
N LEU A 33 0.54 6.21 -3.15
CA LEU A 33 -0.66 7.03 -3.07
C LEU A 33 -1.77 6.28 -3.78
N VAL A 34 -2.78 5.89 -3.03
CA VAL A 34 -3.92 5.14 -3.56
C VAL A 34 -5.18 5.86 -3.15
N ALA A 35 -6.08 6.07 -4.09
CA ALA A 35 -7.35 6.74 -3.83
C ALA A 35 -8.49 5.85 -4.25
N ARG A 36 -9.46 5.68 -3.38
CA ARG A 36 -10.67 4.92 -3.65
C ARG A 36 -11.84 5.58 -2.97
N ARG A 37 -13.05 5.18 -3.33
CA ARG A 37 -14.23 5.80 -2.78
C ARG A 37 -14.65 5.22 -1.44
N SER A 38 -14.14 4.06 -1.07
CA SER A 38 -14.47 3.44 0.21
C SER A 38 -13.23 2.91 0.86
N PHE A 39 -13.29 2.82 2.19
CA PHE A 39 -12.20 2.26 2.96
C PHE A 39 -12.00 0.79 2.64
N GLU A 40 -13.11 0.08 2.37
CA GLU A 40 -13.02 -1.34 2.02
C GLU A 40 -12.23 -1.56 0.75
N GLU A 41 -12.43 -0.68 -0.24
CA GLU A 41 -11.66 -0.78 -1.48
C GLU A 41 -10.17 -0.52 -1.22
N LEU A 42 -9.87 0.40 -0.31
CA LEU A 42 -8.49 0.68 0.03
C LEU A 42 -7.82 -0.50 0.72
N GLU A 43 -8.56 -1.21 1.56
CA GLU A 43 -8.00 -2.37 2.24
C GLU A 43 -7.53 -3.44 1.27
N ILE A 44 -8.15 -3.49 0.10
CA ILE A 44 -7.73 -4.42 -0.95
C ILE A 44 -6.64 -3.80 -1.81
N ALA A 45 -6.81 -2.54 -2.18
CA ALA A 45 -5.93 -1.90 -3.16
C ALA A 45 -4.55 -1.59 -2.60
N VAL A 46 -4.46 -1.22 -1.32
CA VAL A 46 -3.19 -0.77 -0.73
C VAL A 46 -2.16 -1.90 -0.67
N PRO A 47 -2.49 -3.09 -0.13
CA PRO A 47 -1.49 -4.16 -0.13
C PRO A 47 -1.04 -4.55 -1.53
N ARG A 48 -1.96 -4.51 -2.49
CA ARG A 48 -1.60 -4.86 -3.88
C ARG A 48 -0.66 -3.84 -4.47
N ALA A 49 -0.91 -2.56 -4.21
CA ALA A 49 -0.04 -1.50 -4.71
C ALA A 49 1.37 -1.64 -4.13
N ILE A 50 1.47 -1.94 -2.83
CA ILE A 50 2.76 -2.11 -2.19
C ILE A 50 3.49 -3.32 -2.77
N THR A 51 2.77 -4.42 -2.95
CA THR A 51 3.34 -5.63 -3.54
C THR A 51 3.92 -5.32 -4.92
N GLU A 52 3.19 -4.55 -5.73
CA GLU A 52 3.65 -4.20 -7.07
C GLU A 52 4.87 -3.29 -7.04
N MET A 53 4.94 -2.38 -6.07
CA MET A 53 6.12 -1.52 -5.94
C MET A 53 7.37 -2.34 -5.67
N TYR A 54 7.27 -3.32 -4.78
CA TYR A 54 8.41 -4.18 -4.48
C TYR A 54 8.71 -5.13 -5.63
N ALA A 55 7.68 -5.63 -6.30
CA ALA A 55 7.89 -6.52 -7.43
C ALA A 55 8.65 -5.83 -8.55
N ALA A 56 8.43 -4.54 -8.74
CA ALA A 56 9.17 -3.78 -9.74
C ALA A 56 10.66 -3.73 -9.43
N CYS A 57 11.02 -3.94 -8.17
CA CYS A 57 12.41 -3.99 -7.74
C CYS A 57 12.93 -5.43 -7.64
N GLY A 58 12.13 -6.40 -8.06
CA GLY A 58 12.55 -7.80 -8.01
C GLY A 58 12.38 -8.46 -6.66
N VAL A 59 11.59 -7.87 -5.78
CA VAL A 59 11.39 -8.38 -4.43
C VAL A 59 9.94 -8.85 -4.28
N ASP A 60 9.78 -10.06 -3.81
CA ASP A 60 8.48 -10.64 -3.52
C ASP A 60 8.19 -10.45 -2.03
N VAL A 61 7.09 -9.79 -1.71
CA VAL A 61 6.78 -9.45 -0.32
C VAL A 61 5.40 -9.95 0.08
N VAL A 62 5.29 -10.29 1.35
CA VAL A 62 4.00 -10.47 1.99
C VAL A 62 3.78 -9.21 2.83
N VAL A 63 2.75 -8.46 2.50
CA VAL A 63 2.53 -7.15 3.07
C VAL A 63 1.53 -7.22 4.21
N GLU A 64 1.93 -6.68 5.34
CA GLU A 64 1.02 -6.44 6.44
C GLU A 64 0.88 -4.94 6.62
N VAL A 65 -0.35 -4.44 6.58
CA VAL A 65 -0.62 -3.02 6.64
C VAL A 65 -1.03 -2.66 8.07
N CYS A 66 -0.34 -1.67 8.61
CA CYS A 66 -0.70 -1.08 9.89
C CYS A 66 -1.30 0.27 9.59
N GLY A 67 -2.61 0.38 9.70
CA GLY A 67 -3.32 1.56 9.28
C GLY A 67 -3.79 2.38 10.45
N ARG A 68 -3.94 3.69 10.15
CA ARG A 68 -4.67 4.52 11.05
C ARG A 68 -4.64 5.95 10.59
#